data_15a2524cdb42142e1d563d4f3bc04682
#
_entry.id   15a2524cdb42142e1d563d4f3bc04682
#
_cell.length_a   1.000
_cell.length_b   1.000
_cell.length_c   1.000
_cell.angle_alpha   90.00
_cell.angle_beta   90.00
_cell.angle_gamma   90.00
#
_symmetry.space_group_name_H-M   'P 1'
#
loop_
_entity.id
_entity.type
_entity.pdbx_description
1 polymer ?
#
loop_
_entity_poly.entity_id
_entity_poly.type
_entity_poly.pdbx_seq_one_letter_code
_entity_poly.pdbx_strand_id
1 'polypeptide(L)'
;MITTAPQTNPTERILLGPGPSTVPQRVLPALGAPNIGHLDPPYLAIMDETCELLRQVFRTKNALTFPVSGTGMAGMECIATNL
;
A
#
# COMPACT_ATOMS: atom_id res chain seq x y z
N MET A 1 1.99 -23.27 30.15
CA MET A 1 1.95 -21.86 30.58
C MET A 1 2.39 -20.97 29.42
N ILE A 2 1.58 -19.99 29.09
CA ILE A 2 1.93 -19.03 28.05
C ILE A 2 2.78 -17.93 28.67
N THR A 3 3.99 -17.75 28.17
CA THR A 3 4.87 -16.66 28.58
C THR A 3 4.62 -15.47 27.67
N THR A 4 4.28 -14.33 28.26
CA THR A 4 4.16 -13.10 27.49
C THR A 4 5.54 -12.67 27.00
N ALA A 5 5.69 -12.53 25.70
CA ALA A 5 6.92 -12.00 25.14
C ALA A 5 7.14 -10.57 25.63
N PRO A 6 8.38 -10.19 25.96
CA PRO A 6 8.67 -8.82 26.37
C PRO A 6 8.31 -7.88 25.21
N GLN A 7 7.65 -6.78 25.56
CA GLN A 7 7.38 -5.75 24.56
C GLN A 7 8.69 -5.02 24.24
N THR A 8 9.00 -4.95 22.97
CA THR A 8 10.12 -4.16 22.49
C THR A 8 9.65 -2.77 22.10
N ASN A 9 10.40 -1.78 22.52
CA ASN A 9 10.14 -0.40 22.17
C ASN A 9 11.35 0.11 21.38
N PRO A 10 11.41 -0.24 20.09
CA PRO A 10 12.58 0.08 19.27
C PRO A 10 12.74 1.58 19.11
N THR A 11 13.99 2.03 19.09
CA THR A 11 14.31 3.41 18.77
C THR A 11 13.85 3.73 17.36
N GLU A 12 13.16 4.86 17.21
CA GLU A 12 12.73 5.33 15.89
C GLU A 12 13.95 5.68 15.04
N ARG A 13 13.96 5.19 13.80
CA ARG A 13 15.00 5.48 12.82
C ARG A 13 14.37 5.86 11.49
N ILE A 14 15.06 6.75 10.77
CA ILE A 14 14.64 7.11 9.42
C ILE A 14 15.18 6.06 8.46
N LEU A 15 14.28 5.39 7.75
CA LEU A 15 14.61 4.35 6.80
C LEU A 15 14.35 4.86 5.39
N LEU A 16 15.38 4.89 4.57
CA LEU A 16 15.32 5.44 3.20
C LEU A 16 15.59 4.38 2.12
N GLY A 17 15.59 3.11 2.52
CA GLY A 17 15.83 2.02 1.59
C GLY A 17 14.58 1.61 0.80
N PRO A 18 14.73 0.67 -0.14
CA PRO A 18 13.60 0.13 -0.90
C PRO A 18 12.66 -0.74 -0.07
N GLY A 19 13.10 -1.13 1.11
CA GLY A 19 12.34 -1.88 2.09
C GLY A 19 13.25 -2.44 3.19
N PRO A 20 12.89 -2.27 4.46
CA PRO A 20 11.81 -1.40 4.94
C PRO A 20 12.09 0.09 4.74
N SER A 21 11.04 0.86 4.65
CA SER A 21 11.10 2.31 4.43
C SER A 21 10.19 3.02 5.43
N THR A 22 10.55 4.22 5.83
CA THR A 22 9.75 5.00 6.78
C THR A 22 8.41 5.39 6.16
N VAL A 23 7.33 4.94 6.78
CA VAL A 23 5.97 5.26 6.37
C VAL A 23 5.57 6.60 6.98
N PRO A 24 5.01 7.54 6.22
CA PRO A 24 4.51 8.79 6.77
C PRO A 24 3.49 8.57 7.88
N GLN A 25 3.53 9.41 8.92
CA GLN A 25 2.66 9.28 10.09
C GLN A 25 1.17 9.27 9.72
N ARG A 26 0.77 10.04 8.73
CA ARG A 26 -0.62 10.10 8.26
C ARG A 26 -1.10 8.81 7.60
N VAL A 27 -0.19 7.95 7.16
CA VAL A 27 -0.52 6.69 6.50
C VAL A 27 -0.69 5.54 7.49
N LEU A 28 0.03 5.59 8.61
CA LEU A 28 0.03 4.51 9.60
C LEU A 28 -1.37 4.13 10.12
N PRO A 29 -2.26 5.11 10.47
CA PRO A 29 -3.61 4.75 10.90
C PRO A 29 -4.42 4.02 9.82
N ALA A 30 -4.21 4.35 8.56
CA ALA A 30 -4.90 3.68 7.45
C ALA A 30 -4.50 2.21 7.34
N LEU A 31 -3.24 1.87 7.63
CA LEU A 31 -2.77 0.49 7.63
C LEU A 31 -3.43 -0.35 8.74
N GLY A 32 -3.79 0.28 9.85
CA GLY A 32 -4.44 -0.37 10.98
C GLY A 32 -5.97 -0.25 10.98
N ALA A 33 -6.57 0.33 9.95
CA ALA A 33 -8.02 0.50 9.87
C ALA A 33 -8.73 -0.84 9.72
N PRO A 34 -10.02 -0.93 10.14
CA PRO A 34 -10.79 -2.17 9.96
C PRO A 34 -10.87 -2.60 8.50
N ASN A 35 -10.87 -3.89 8.28
CA ASN A 35 -11.03 -4.43 6.93
C ASN A 35 -12.42 -4.12 6.38
N ILE A 36 -12.46 -3.84 5.09
CA ILE A 36 -13.70 -3.55 4.36
C ILE A 36 -13.88 -4.63 3.31
N GLY A 37 -15.12 -5.05 3.08
CA GLY A 37 -15.41 -6.02 2.03
C GLY A 37 -15.06 -5.47 0.65
N HIS A 38 -14.47 -6.29 -0.19
CA HIS A 38 -13.96 -5.85 -1.51
C HIS A 38 -15.05 -5.41 -2.50
N LEU A 39 -16.32 -5.72 -2.22
CA LEU A 39 -17.46 -5.28 -3.03
C LEU A 39 -18.32 -4.24 -2.32
N ASP A 40 -17.94 -3.86 -1.10
CA ASP A 40 -18.68 -2.85 -0.36
C ASP A 40 -18.49 -1.46 -0.99
N PRO A 41 -19.56 -0.64 -1.02
CA PRO A 41 -19.44 0.71 -1.60
C PRO A 41 -18.30 1.56 -1.07
N PRO A 42 -17.98 1.56 0.23
CA PRO A 42 -16.82 2.31 0.72
C PRO A 42 -15.49 1.86 0.11
N TYR A 43 -15.31 0.55 -0.10
CA TYR A 43 -14.10 0.03 -0.74
C TYR A 43 -14.01 0.46 -2.19
N LEU A 44 -15.12 0.36 -2.94
CA LEU A 44 -15.15 0.77 -4.34
C LEU A 44 -14.82 2.26 -4.50
N ALA A 45 -15.32 3.10 -3.60
CA ALA A 45 -15.01 4.53 -3.59
C ALA A 45 -13.52 4.78 -3.35
N ILE A 46 -12.92 4.07 -2.38
CA ILE A 46 -11.47 4.16 -2.11
C ILE A 46 -10.67 3.72 -3.33
N MET A 47 -11.08 2.64 -4.00
CA MET A 47 -10.38 2.15 -5.19
C MET A 47 -10.46 3.15 -6.34
N ASP A 48 -11.62 3.74 -6.59
CA ASP A 48 -11.79 4.76 -7.63
C ASP A 48 -10.92 5.98 -7.35
N GLU A 49 -10.90 6.46 -6.12
CA GLU A 49 -10.04 7.57 -5.70
C GLU A 49 -8.56 7.21 -5.86
N THR A 50 -8.17 6.01 -5.48
CA THR A 50 -6.79 5.52 -5.62
C THR A 50 -6.36 5.55 -7.09
N CYS A 51 -7.19 5.04 -7.99
CA CYS A 51 -6.89 5.05 -9.42
C CYS A 51 -6.74 6.47 -9.95
N GLU A 52 -7.60 7.38 -9.52
CA GLU A 52 -7.51 8.79 -9.94
C GLU A 52 -6.24 9.46 -9.42
N LEU A 53 -5.88 9.22 -8.16
CA LEU A 53 -4.64 9.74 -7.59
C LEU A 53 -3.41 9.18 -8.31
N LEU A 54 -3.44 7.90 -8.70
CA LEU A 54 -2.36 7.30 -9.48
C LEU A 54 -2.22 7.97 -10.85
N ARG A 55 -3.34 8.32 -11.52
CA ARG A 55 -3.27 9.07 -12.78
C ARG A 55 -2.57 10.42 -12.58
N GLN A 56 -2.84 11.10 -11.49
CA GLN A 56 -2.19 12.36 -11.17
C GLN A 56 -0.68 12.18 -10.92
N VAL A 57 -0.30 11.17 -10.13
CA VAL A 57 1.11 10.87 -9.84
C VAL A 57 1.89 10.56 -11.11
N PHE A 58 1.33 9.73 -11.98
CA PHE A 58 1.97 9.34 -13.24
C PHE A 58 1.72 10.32 -14.39
N ARG A 59 0.92 11.37 -14.15
CA ARG A 59 0.58 12.39 -15.16
C ARG A 59 0.01 11.74 -16.43
N THR A 60 -0.94 10.84 -16.25
CA THR A 60 -1.57 10.11 -17.34
C THR A 60 -3.08 10.32 -17.35
N LYS A 61 -3.66 10.22 -18.52
CA LYS A 61 -5.12 10.20 -18.71
C LYS A 61 -5.65 8.81 -19.03
N ASN A 62 -4.79 7.80 -18.97
CA ASN A 62 -5.20 6.43 -19.28
C ASN A 62 -6.30 5.97 -18.35
N ALA A 63 -7.41 5.50 -18.91
CA ALA A 63 -8.53 4.97 -18.15
C ALA A 63 -8.09 3.72 -17.36
N LEU A 64 -7.28 2.87 -17.97
CA LEU A 64 -6.75 1.67 -17.34
C LEU A 64 -5.50 2.02 -16.51
N THR A 65 -5.73 2.50 -15.30
CA THR A 65 -4.70 2.85 -14.31
C THR A 65 -5.16 2.30 -12.97
N PHE A 66 -4.44 1.33 -12.43
CA PHE A 66 -4.83 0.66 -11.20
C PHE A 66 -3.62 0.09 -10.47
N PRO A 67 -3.71 -0.08 -9.13
CA PRO A 67 -2.66 -0.74 -8.37
C PRO A 67 -2.73 -2.25 -8.54
N VAL A 68 -1.57 -2.89 -8.57
CA VAL A 68 -1.47 -4.35 -8.57
C VAL A 68 -1.07 -4.81 -7.17
N SER A 69 -1.89 -5.67 -6.59
CA SER A 69 -1.62 -6.25 -5.27
C SER A 69 -0.51 -7.27 -5.38
N GLY A 70 0.54 -7.10 -4.57
CA GLY A 70 1.67 -8.02 -4.54
C GLY A 70 2.94 -7.33 -4.10
N THR A 71 4.05 -8.08 -4.20
CA THR A 71 5.37 -7.54 -3.92
C THR A 71 5.89 -6.75 -5.12
N GLY A 72 7.01 -6.02 -4.93
CA GLY A 72 7.68 -5.34 -6.02
C GLY A 72 8.04 -6.28 -7.18
N MET A 73 8.37 -7.55 -6.87
CA MET A 73 8.63 -8.57 -7.90
C MET A 73 7.40 -8.87 -8.75
N ALA A 74 6.20 -8.86 -8.15
CA ALA A 74 4.96 -9.03 -8.91
C ALA A 74 4.76 -7.87 -9.90
N GLY A 75 5.09 -6.65 -9.49
CA GLY A 75 5.06 -5.48 -10.38
C GLY A 75 6.06 -5.60 -11.52
N MET A 76 7.27 -6.04 -11.24
CA MET A 76 8.31 -6.27 -12.26
C MET A 76 7.88 -7.32 -13.27
N GLU A 77 7.31 -8.43 -12.81
CA GLU A 77 6.80 -9.49 -13.68
C GLU A 77 5.63 -8.99 -14.55
N CYS A 78 4.74 -8.21 -13.97
CA CYS A 78 3.62 -7.62 -14.69
C CYS A 78 4.12 -6.76 -15.86
N ILE A 79 5.11 -5.91 -15.61
CA ILE A 79 5.71 -5.07 -16.66
C ILE A 79 6.37 -5.93 -17.73
N ALA A 80 7.20 -6.90 -17.34
CA ALA A 80 7.91 -7.75 -18.27
C ALA A 80 6.98 -8.58 -19.18
N THR A 81 5.86 -9.02 -18.61
CA THR A 81 4.87 -9.83 -19.35
C THR A 81 4.09 -8.99 -20.36
N ASN A 82 3.91 -7.70 -20.13
CA ASN A 82 3.07 -6.82 -20.93
C ASN A 82 3.84 -5.89 -21.88
N LEU A 83 5.16 -6.02 -21.91
CA LEU A 83 5.99 -5.23 -22.86
C LEU A 83 6.36 -6.02 -24.11
#